data_2d78c884104b6d626e7050de5d501ddc
#
_entry.id   2d78c884104b6d626e7050de5d501ddc
#
_cell.length_a   1.000
_cell.length_b   1.000
_cell.length_c   1.000
_cell.angle_alpha   90.00
_cell.angle_beta   90.00
_cell.angle_gamma   90.00
#
_symmetry.space_group_name_H-M   'P 1'
#
loop_
_entity.id
_entity.type
_entity.pdbx_description
1 polymer ?
#
loop_
_entity_poly.entity_id
_entity_poly.type
_entity_poly.pdbx_seq_one_letter_code
_entity_poly.pdbx_strand_id
1 'polypeptide(L)'
;MTDDPGTQMAVLEEGPEIEPGQVLLQAEHLRKYFPIKHGVLIQREVARVHAVDDVSFELRAGETLGLVGESGCGKSTLARCISRIYDLSGGTLTFEGRDISRSSRRQLRPVRRDLQMVFQDPYASLNPRKRVGAIIADPLRIHHAGNREQIRTRVIELLEVVGLSAEHVNRYPHEFSGGQRQRIGVARALALRPKLVIADEPVSALDVSIRAQVINLLDDLQDDLGLTYIFIAHDLGVVRHVSDRIAVMYLGKIVEISPAEELYERPVHPYTEALLSAVPVPDPDLSAQRQQIVLEGDVPSPISPPSGCRFHPRCRYATDICKVEEPQLTLRGSAGHLAACHHPLSVGTAPPESAAAVVTGQ
;
A
#
# COMPACT_ATOMS: atom_id res chain seq x y z
N MET A 1 -10.10 -36.66 -45.11
CA MET A 1 -8.79 -36.06 -44.78
C MET A 1 -8.89 -34.60 -45.14
N THR A 2 -9.26 -33.79 -44.22
CA THR A 2 -9.19 -32.31 -44.28
C THR A 2 -8.69 -31.89 -42.91
N ASP A 3 -7.44 -31.47 -42.88
CA ASP A 3 -6.73 -30.96 -41.71
C ASP A 3 -7.47 -29.73 -41.17
N ASP A 4 -7.86 -29.83 -39.94
CA ASP A 4 -8.34 -28.72 -39.13
C ASP A 4 -7.08 -27.96 -38.65
N PRO A 5 -6.85 -26.69 -39.06
CA PRO A 5 -5.73 -25.91 -38.56
C PRO A 5 -6.01 -25.55 -37.12
N GLY A 6 -5.21 -26.08 -36.20
CA GLY A 6 -5.25 -25.94 -34.78
C GLY A 6 -5.60 -24.52 -34.33
N THR A 7 -6.54 -24.46 -33.44
CA THR A 7 -6.87 -23.29 -32.65
C THR A 7 -5.66 -22.91 -31.80
N GLN A 8 -4.81 -22.04 -32.34
CA GLN A 8 -3.78 -21.38 -31.57
C GLN A 8 -4.50 -20.68 -30.40
N MET A 9 -4.19 -21.10 -29.18
CA MET A 9 -4.50 -20.37 -27.99
C MET A 9 -4.18 -18.89 -28.27
N ALA A 10 -5.19 -18.03 -28.20
CA ALA A 10 -4.94 -16.61 -28.07
C ALA A 10 -4.29 -16.42 -26.69
N VAL A 11 -2.98 -16.59 -26.67
CA VAL A 11 -2.11 -16.13 -25.59
C VAL A 11 -2.50 -14.65 -25.44
N LEU A 12 -2.93 -14.28 -24.24
CA LEU A 12 -3.06 -12.85 -23.89
C LEU A 12 -1.74 -12.24 -24.34
N GLU A 13 -1.76 -11.38 -25.37
CA GLU A 13 -0.56 -10.71 -25.83
C GLU A 13 0.06 -10.06 -24.61
N GLU A 14 1.19 -10.58 -24.20
CA GLU A 14 2.03 -10.02 -23.18
C GLU A 14 2.41 -8.63 -23.69
N GLY A 15 2.02 -7.59 -22.97
CA GLY A 15 2.53 -6.27 -23.26
C GLY A 15 4.07 -6.32 -23.18
N PRO A 16 4.79 -5.32 -23.72
CA PRO A 16 6.24 -5.32 -23.67
C PRO A 16 6.70 -5.66 -22.25
N GLU A 17 7.54 -6.71 -22.15
CA GLU A 17 8.16 -7.09 -20.88
C GLU A 17 8.92 -5.89 -20.34
N ILE A 18 8.56 -5.46 -19.15
CA ILE A 18 9.34 -4.45 -18.44
C ILE A 18 10.49 -5.19 -17.77
N GLU A 19 11.71 -4.76 -18.06
CA GLU A 19 12.88 -5.36 -17.44
C GLU A 19 12.86 -5.10 -15.92
N PRO A 20 13.24 -6.08 -15.09
CA PRO A 20 13.37 -5.90 -13.66
C PRO A 20 14.23 -4.68 -13.34
N GLY A 21 13.78 -3.85 -12.38
CA GLY A 21 14.48 -2.63 -11.99
C GLY A 21 14.13 -1.37 -12.80
N GLN A 22 13.42 -1.47 -13.92
CA GLN A 22 12.86 -0.28 -14.59
C GLN A 22 11.74 0.35 -13.78
N VAL A 23 11.57 1.67 -13.88
CA VAL A 23 10.48 2.39 -13.21
C VAL A 23 9.14 2.00 -13.81
N LEU A 24 8.33 1.29 -13.04
CA LEU A 24 6.98 0.86 -13.42
C LEU A 24 5.93 1.93 -13.08
N LEU A 25 6.05 2.53 -11.90
CA LEU A 25 5.14 3.57 -11.43
C LEU A 25 5.94 4.76 -10.90
N GLN A 26 5.53 5.97 -11.28
CA GLN A 26 6.09 7.22 -10.76
C GLN A 26 4.96 8.10 -10.27
N ALA A 27 5.05 8.51 -9.03
CA ALA A 27 4.16 9.43 -8.35
C ALA A 27 4.91 10.74 -8.07
N GLU A 28 4.41 11.87 -8.56
CA GLU A 28 5.03 13.18 -8.37
C GLU A 28 4.01 14.15 -7.80
N HIS A 29 4.29 14.66 -6.61
CA HIS A 29 3.48 15.67 -5.94
C HIS A 29 1.99 15.31 -5.86
N LEU A 30 1.66 14.01 -5.65
CA LEU A 30 0.29 13.54 -5.61
C LEU A 30 -0.48 14.21 -4.48
N ARG A 31 -1.69 14.68 -4.82
CA ARG A 31 -2.60 15.31 -3.86
C ARG A 31 -3.99 14.71 -4.00
N LYS A 32 -4.60 14.43 -2.85
CA LYS A 32 -6.01 14.07 -2.76
C LYS A 32 -6.66 14.76 -1.58
N TYR A 33 -7.54 15.68 -1.88
CA TYR A 33 -8.34 16.42 -0.91
C TYR A 33 -9.80 16.06 -1.06
N PHE A 34 -10.48 15.88 0.07
CA PHE A 34 -11.92 15.67 0.10
C PHE A 34 -12.60 16.91 0.63
N PRO A 35 -13.44 17.58 -0.16
CA PRO A 35 -14.15 18.79 0.28
C PRO A 35 -15.22 18.44 1.31
N ILE A 36 -15.25 19.18 2.43
CA ILE A 36 -16.33 19.17 3.41
C ILE A 36 -17.30 20.27 3.00
N LYS A 37 -18.51 19.87 2.63
CA LYS A 37 -19.56 20.78 2.17
C LYS A 37 -20.62 20.97 3.25
N HIS A 38 -21.07 22.18 3.43
CA HIS A 38 -22.17 22.53 4.35
C HIS A 38 -23.28 23.26 3.59
N GLY A 39 -24.53 22.99 3.96
CA GLY A 39 -25.74 23.60 3.38
C GLY A 39 -26.67 22.57 2.71
N VAL A 40 -27.99 22.81 2.82
CA VAL A 40 -29.03 21.90 2.32
C VAL A 40 -29.37 22.22 0.85
N LEU A 41 -29.48 23.49 0.50
CA LEU A 41 -29.86 23.97 -0.85
C LEU A 41 -28.63 24.39 -1.67
N ILE A 42 -27.70 25.12 -1.05
CA ILE A 42 -26.45 25.56 -1.66
C ILE A 42 -25.31 24.97 -0.86
N GLN A 43 -24.67 23.94 -1.40
CA GLN A 43 -23.52 23.31 -0.78
C GLN A 43 -22.28 24.21 -0.98
N ARG A 44 -21.80 24.83 0.08
CA ARG A 44 -20.52 25.57 0.09
C ARG A 44 -19.44 24.71 0.72
N GLU A 45 -18.26 24.70 0.12
CA GLU A 45 -17.07 24.09 0.71
C GLU A 45 -16.64 24.95 1.91
N VAL A 46 -16.60 24.31 3.10
CA VAL A 46 -16.21 24.98 4.35
C VAL A 46 -14.83 24.55 4.84
N ALA A 47 -14.36 23.38 4.41
CA ALA A 47 -13.04 22.83 4.75
C ALA A 47 -12.67 21.70 3.78
N ARG A 48 -11.44 21.22 3.87
CA ARG A 48 -10.94 20.06 3.10
C ARG A 48 -10.21 19.09 4.01
N VAL A 49 -10.37 17.80 3.77
CA VAL A 49 -9.53 16.76 4.38
C VAL A 49 -8.32 16.54 3.47
N HIS A 50 -7.12 16.80 3.96
CA HIS A 50 -5.85 16.60 3.27
C HIS A 50 -5.40 15.14 3.43
N ALA A 51 -6.05 14.22 2.70
CA ALA A 51 -5.83 12.78 2.87
C ALA A 51 -4.51 12.31 2.24
N VAL A 52 -4.11 12.90 1.11
CA VAL A 52 -2.80 12.74 0.47
C VAL A 52 -2.36 14.14 0.08
N ASP A 53 -1.15 14.52 0.46
CA ASP A 53 -0.69 15.89 0.29
C ASP A 53 0.81 15.93 -0.02
N ASP A 54 1.10 16.12 -1.30
CA ASP A 54 2.46 16.26 -1.83
C ASP A 54 3.30 14.98 -1.69
N VAL A 55 2.74 13.83 -2.10
CA VAL A 55 3.41 12.53 -2.05
C VAL A 55 4.15 12.26 -3.35
N SER A 56 5.45 11.95 -3.25
CA SER A 56 6.32 11.61 -4.38
C SER A 56 7.12 10.37 -4.09
N PHE A 57 7.14 9.41 -5.02
CA PHE A 57 7.97 8.20 -4.97
C PHE A 57 7.98 7.50 -6.33
N GLU A 58 8.94 6.59 -6.50
CA GLU A 58 9.04 5.67 -7.64
C GLU A 58 8.94 4.23 -7.17
N LEU A 59 8.38 3.38 -8.01
CA LEU A 59 8.31 1.93 -7.81
C LEU A 59 8.87 1.24 -9.04
N ARG A 60 9.79 0.31 -8.83
CA ARG A 60 10.45 -0.44 -9.90
C ARG A 60 9.76 -1.76 -10.14
N ALA A 61 9.89 -2.28 -11.37
CA ALA A 61 9.37 -3.60 -11.71
C ALA A 61 10.04 -4.70 -10.88
N GLY A 62 9.23 -5.61 -10.33
CA GLY A 62 9.65 -6.69 -9.43
C GLY A 62 9.87 -6.25 -7.98
N GLU A 63 9.74 -4.95 -7.66
CA GLU A 63 9.94 -4.41 -6.31
C GLU A 63 8.67 -4.48 -5.47
N THR A 64 8.80 -4.76 -4.18
CA THR A 64 7.75 -4.55 -3.18
C THR A 64 8.03 -3.29 -2.36
N LEU A 65 7.17 -2.28 -2.51
CA LEU A 65 7.16 -1.09 -1.66
C LEU A 65 6.17 -1.25 -0.51
N GLY A 66 6.66 -1.37 0.70
CA GLY A 66 5.84 -1.32 1.91
C GLY A 66 5.37 0.11 2.21
N LEU A 67 4.10 0.29 2.52
CA LEU A 67 3.54 1.58 2.93
C LEU A 67 2.95 1.45 4.34
N VAL A 68 3.59 2.11 5.31
CA VAL A 68 3.25 2.00 6.72
C VAL A 68 2.89 3.35 7.35
N GLY A 69 2.26 3.33 8.52
CA GLY A 69 1.89 4.51 9.31
C GLY A 69 0.61 4.26 10.11
N GLU A 70 0.28 5.19 11.01
CA GLU A 70 -0.91 5.10 11.86
C GLU A 70 -2.21 5.04 11.04
N SER A 71 -3.29 4.49 11.65
CA SER A 71 -4.61 4.47 11.02
C SER A 71 -5.08 5.89 10.68
N GLY A 72 -5.67 6.07 9.50
CA GLY A 72 -6.15 7.38 9.05
C GLY A 72 -5.06 8.31 8.46
N CYS A 73 -3.78 7.91 8.40
CA CYS A 73 -2.73 8.77 7.83
C CYS A 73 -2.79 8.95 6.30
N GLY A 74 -3.68 8.21 5.60
CA GLY A 74 -3.91 8.38 4.15
C GLY A 74 -3.49 7.22 3.25
N LYS A 75 -2.95 6.11 3.78
CA LYS A 75 -2.44 4.94 3.02
C LYS A 75 -3.44 4.38 2.00
N SER A 76 -4.62 3.98 2.47
CA SER A 76 -5.67 3.43 1.59
C SER A 76 -6.21 4.48 0.60
N THR A 77 -6.14 5.77 0.94
CA THR A 77 -6.48 6.85 0.01
C THR A 77 -5.44 6.94 -1.09
N LEU A 78 -4.15 6.86 -0.75
CA LEU A 78 -3.06 6.84 -1.73
C LEU A 78 -3.18 5.63 -2.66
N ALA A 79 -3.43 4.43 -2.13
CA ALA A 79 -3.70 3.22 -2.91
C ALA A 79 -4.82 3.40 -3.94
N ARG A 80 -5.94 4.00 -3.51
CA ARG A 80 -7.08 4.28 -4.38
C ARG A 80 -6.82 5.39 -5.39
N CYS A 81 -5.90 6.31 -5.10
CA CYS A 81 -5.41 7.30 -6.06
C CYS A 81 -4.52 6.66 -7.12
N ILE A 82 -3.59 5.80 -6.73
CA ILE A 82 -2.70 5.07 -7.64
C ILE A 82 -3.51 4.16 -8.58
N SER A 83 -4.48 3.41 -8.04
CA SER A 83 -5.39 2.56 -8.84
C SER A 83 -6.43 3.36 -9.65
N ARG A 84 -6.40 4.70 -9.57
CA ARG A 84 -7.37 5.59 -10.24
C ARG A 84 -8.84 5.23 -9.95
N ILE A 85 -9.09 4.72 -8.73
CA ILE A 85 -10.43 4.61 -8.14
C ILE A 85 -10.89 6.00 -7.69
N TYR A 86 -9.97 6.78 -7.08
CA TYR A 86 -10.18 8.19 -6.79
C TYR A 86 -9.45 9.06 -7.82
N ASP A 87 -10.11 10.10 -8.29
CA ASP A 87 -9.46 11.14 -9.09
C ASP A 87 -8.51 11.95 -8.20
N LEU A 88 -7.35 12.31 -8.77
CA LEU A 88 -6.35 13.14 -8.11
C LEU A 88 -6.87 14.58 -7.98
N SER A 89 -6.50 15.24 -6.89
CA SER A 89 -6.70 16.69 -6.72
C SER A 89 -5.53 17.49 -7.33
N GLY A 90 -4.37 16.87 -7.51
CA GLY A 90 -3.16 17.45 -8.11
C GLY A 90 -2.04 16.43 -8.19
N GLY A 91 -0.95 16.83 -8.82
CA GLY A 91 0.22 15.99 -9.06
C GLY A 91 0.12 15.16 -10.33
N THR A 92 1.17 14.40 -10.60
CA THR A 92 1.31 13.52 -11.78
C THR A 92 1.48 12.07 -11.35
N LEU A 93 0.80 11.17 -12.02
CA LEU A 93 0.92 9.73 -11.85
C LEU A 93 1.21 9.10 -13.20
N THR A 94 2.38 8.51 -13.33
CA THR A 94 2.85 7.84 -14.53
C THR A 94 2.94 6.35 -14.30
N PHE A 95 2.37 5.55 -15.18
CA PHE A 95 2.44 4.09 -15.17
C PHE A 95 2.99 3.61 -16.51
N GLU A 96 4.07 2.84 -16.50
CA GLU A 96 4.79 2.39 -17.71
C GLU A 96 5.13 3.57 -18.65
N GLY A 97 5.65 4.67 -18.09
CA GLY A 97 5.99 5.88 -18.85
C GLY A 97 4.80 6.68 -19.38
N ARG A 98 3.57 6.24 -19.12
CA ARG A 98 2.34 6.92 -19.56
C ARG A 98 1.72 7.71 -18.42
N ASP A 99 1.50 9.00 -18.60
CA ASP A 99 0.72 9.81 -17.65
C ASP A 99 -0.75 9.36 -17.63
N ILE A 100 -1.19 8.91 -16.45
CA ILE A 100 -2.56 8.47 -16.17
C ILE A 100 -3.32 9.41 -15.22
N SER A 101 -2.74 10.55 -14.85
CA SER A 101 -3.27 11.47 -13.82
C SER A 101 -4.68 11.97 -14.11
N ARG A 102 -4.96 12.25 -15.39
CA ARG A 102 -6.26 12.79 -15.84
C ARG A 102 -6.98 11.89 -16.84
N SER A 103 -6.53 10.65 -16.98
CA SER A 103 -7.10 9.69 -17.92
C SER A 103 -8.57 9.40 -17.62
N SER A 104 -9.41 9.39 -18.67
CA SER A 104 -10.82 9.01 -18.59
C SER A 104 -10.96 7.52 -18.29
N ARG A 105 -12.15 7.08 -17.85
CA ARG A 105 -12.45 5.66 -17.57
C ARG A 105 -12.13 4.75 -18.75
N ARG A 106 -12.34 5.21 -19.99
CA ARG A 106 -12.04 4.44 -21.22
C ARG A 106 -10.53 4.29 -21.41
N GLN A 107 -9.77 5.36 -21.21
CA GLN A 107 -8.31 5.36 -21.32
C GLN A 107 -7.63 4.55 -20.21
N LEU A 108 -8.26 4.45 -19.04
CA LEU A 108 -7.78 3.63 -17.91
C LEU A 108 -8.05 2.13 -18.07
N ARG A 109 -8.85 1.71 -19.08
CA ARG A 109 -9.18 0.28 -19.23
C ARG A 109 -7.94 -0.62 -19.42
N PRO A 110 -6.95 -0.31 -20.28
CA PRO A 110 -5.72 -1.10 -20.35
C PRO A 110 -4.93 -1.05 -19.05
N VAL A 111 -4.75 0.12 -18.45
CA VAL A 111 -4.03 0.27 -17.16
C VAL A 111 -4.66 -0.61 -16.07
N ARG A 112 -5.98 -0.69 -16.01
CA ARG A 112 -6.70 -1.53 -15.04
C ARG A 112 -6.55 -3.03 -15.27
N ARG A 113 -6.04 -3.46 -16.43
CA ARG A 113 -5.63 -4.83 -16.65
C ARG A 113 -4.33 -5.11 -15.91
N ASP A 114 -3.39 -4.19 -16.01
CA ASP A 114 -2.02 -4.37 -15.53
C ASP A 114 -1.82 -3.89 -14.09
N LEU A 115 -2.74 -3.09 -13.55
CA LEU A 115 -2.77 -2.59 -12.17
C LEU A 115 -4.02 -3.08 -11.46
N GLN A 116 -3.85 -3.98 -10.49
CA GLN A 116 -4.94 -4.58 -9.73
C GLN A 116 -4.84 -4.27 -8.24
N MET A 117 -5.94 -4.47 -7.51
CA MET A 117 -6.00 -4.18 -6.08
C MET A 117 -6.64 -5.32 -5.30
N VAL A 118 -5.99 -5.72 -4.22
CA VAL A 118 -6.52 -6.59 -3.17
C VAL A 118 -6.99 -5.69 -2.03
N PHE A 119 -8.26 -5.79 -1.66
CA PHE A 119 -8.89 -4.90 -0.68
C PHE A 119 -8.77 -5.43 0.74
N GLN A 120 -8.81 -4.53 1.70
CA GLN A 120 -8.69 -4.77 3.13
C GLN A 120 -9.77 -5.71 3.68
N ASP A 121 -11.02 -5.55 3.28
CA ASP A 121 -12.15 -6.36 3.75
C ASP A 121 -12.50 -7.44 2.73
N PRO A 122 -12.17 -8.71 3.02
CA PRO A 122 -12.49 -9.81 2.13
C PRO A 122 -14.01 -10.08 2.06
N TYR A 123 -14.79 -9.65 3.06
CA TYR A 123 -16.24 -9.80 3.05
C TYR A 123 -16.92 -8.78 2.13
N ALA A 124 -16.55 -7.50 2.24
CA ALA A 124 -17.13 -6.45 1.41
C ALA A 124 -16.61 -6.49 -0.05
N SER A 125 -15.44 -7.07 -0.27
CA SER A 125 -14.79 -7.10 -1.60
C SER A 125 -15.39 -8.16 -2.54
N LEU A 126 -16.05 -9.20 -2.03
CA LEU A 126 -16.62 -10.29 -2.80
C LEU A 126 -18.15 -10.18 -2.82
N ASN A 127 -18.76 -10.23 -4.01
CA ASN A 127 -20.22 -10.22 -4.12
C ASN A 127 -20.81 -11.53 -3.54
N PRO A 128 -21.54 -11.48 -2.41
CA PRO A 128 -22.03 -12.67 -1.72
C PRO A 128 -23.08 -13.46 -2.52
N ARG A 129 -23.66 -12.85 -3.55
CA ARG A 129 -24.67 -13.48 -4.43
C ARG A 129 -24.07 -14.20 -5.63
N LYS A 130 -22.76 -14.08 -5.84
CA LYS A 130 -22.05 -14.75 -6.93
C LYS A 130 -21.27 -15.95 -6.40
N ARG A 131 -21.14 -16.99 -7.22
CA ARG A 131 -20.23 -18.10 -6.95
C ARG A 131 -18.78 -17.67 -7.13
N VAL A 132 -17.88 -18.31 -6.43
CA VAL A 132 -16.43 -17.99 -6.44
C VAL A 132 -15.87 -18.00 -7.87
N GLY A 133 -16.17 -19.03 -8.66
CA GLY A 133 -15.74 -19.08 -10.05
C GLY A 133 -16.24 -17.91 -10.90
N ALA A 134 -17.44 -17.40 -10.63
CA ALA A 134 -17.96 -16.22 -11.33
C ALA A 134 -17.24 -14.94 -10.90
N ILE A 135 -16.88 -14.82 -9.62
CA ILE A 135 -16.15 -13.67 -9.07
C ILE A 135 -14.74 -13.58 -9.69
N ILE A 136 -14.01 -14.70 -9.75
CA ILE A 136 -12.67 -14.75 -10.36
C ILE A 136 -12.74 -14.53 -11.88
N ALA A 137 -13.82 -15.01 -12.54
CA ALA A 137 -14.03 -14.84 -13.98
C ALA A 137 -14.45 -13.40 -14.38
N ASP A 138 -14.99 -12.59 -13.47
CA ASP A 138 -15.49 -11.25 -13.80
C ASP A 138 -14.43 -10.36 -14.49
N PRO A 139 -13.18 -10.20 -13.99
CA PRO A 139 -12.15 -9.43 -14.68
C PRO A 139 -11.88 -9.94 -16.09
N LEU A 140 -11.78 -11.27 -16.27
CA LEU A 140 -11.52 -11.89 -17.57
C LEU A 140 -12.63 -11.58 -18.57
N ARG A 141 -13.89 -11.64 -18.14
CA ARG A 141 -15.06 -11.31 -18.98
C ARG A 141 -15.11 -9.83 -19.34
N ILE A 142 -14.86 -8.94 -18.36
CA ILE A 142 -14.88 -7.48 -18.56
C ILE A 142 -13.80 -7.06 -19.57
N HIS A 143 -12.65 -7.69 -19.51
CA HIS A 143 -11.52 -7.38 -20.39
C HIS A 143 -11.50 -8.24 -21.68
N HIS A 144 -12.50 -9.12 -21.89
CA HIS A 144 -12.59 -10.03 -23.04
C HIS A 144 -11.35 -10.92 -23.19
N ALA A 145 -10.81 -11.39 -22.06
CA ALA A 145 -9.56 -12.16 -21.99
C ALA A 145 -9.81 -13.66 -22.22
N GLY A 146 -10.36 -14.03 -23.35
CA GLY A 146 -10.58 -15.41 -23.75
C GLY A 146 -12.05 -15.81 -23.92
N ASN A 147 -12.26 -16.99 -24.48
CA ASN A 147 -13.57 -17.63 -24.62
C ASN A 147 -14.03 -18.29 -23.30
N ARG A 148 -15.23 -18.86 -23.28
CA ARG A 148 -15.84 -19.44 -22.07
C ARG A 148 -15.00 -20.57 -21.47
N GLU A 149 -14.38 -21.41 -22.31
CA GLU A 149 -13.61 -22.56 -21.87
C GLU A 149 -12.24 -22.09 -21.31
N GLN A 150 -11.55 -21.22 -22.01
CA GLN A 150 -10.31 -20.60 -21.57
C GLN A 150 -10.48 -19.90 -20.22
N ILE A 151 -11.57 -19.11 -20.04
CA ILE A 151 -11.89 -18.48 -18.77
C ILE A 151 -12.12 -19.51 -17.66
N ARG A 152 -12.80 -20.62 -17.96
CA ARG A 152 -13.05 -21.69 -16.98
C ARG A 152 -11.74 -22.36 -16.55
N THR A 153 -10.89 -22.71 -17.49
CA THR A 153 -9.57 -23.29 -17.20
C THR A 153 -8.75 -22.34 -16.33
N ARG A 154 -8.65 -21.07 -16.73
CA ARG A 154 -7.91 -20.04 -15.97
C ARG A 154 -8.43 -19.86 -14.55
N VAL A 155 -9.75 -19.92 -14.34
CA VAL A 155 -10.35 -19.83 -12.99
C VAL A 155 -9.93 -21.02 -12.12
N ILE A 156 -9.85 -22.23 -12.68
CA ILE A 156 -9.41 -23.43 -11.94
C ILE A 156 -7.92 -23.29 -11.57
N GLU A 157 -7.06 -22.95 -12.54
CA GLU A 157 -5.64 -22.68 -12.30
C GLU A 157 -5.43 -21.66 -11.17
N LEU A 158 -6.18 -20.55 -11.20
CA LEU A 158 -6.08 -19.51 -10.19
C LEU A 158 -6.53 -19.97 -8.79
N LEU A 159 -7.51 -20.86 -8.70
CA LEU A 159 -7.89 -21.47 -7.42
C LEU A 159 -6.76 -22.33 -6.88
N GLU A 160 -6.13 -23.15 -7.72
CA GLU A 160 -5.01 -24.02 -7.36
C GLU A 160 -3.78 -23.18 -6.95
N VAL A 161 -3.45 -22.14 -7.70
CA VAL A 161 -2.35 -21.19 -7.41
C VAL A 161 -2.49 -20.56 -6.02
N VAL A 162 -3.72 -20.24 -5.59
CA VAL A 162 -3.93 -19.70 -4.23
C VAL A 162 -4.18 -20.79 -3.17
N GLY A 163 -3.93 -22.07 -3.49
CA GLY A 163 -4.07 -23.21 -2.57
C GLY A 163 -5.53 -23.56 -2.25
N LEU A 164 -6.46 -23.34 -3.20
CA LEU A 164 -7.86 -23.73 -3.09
C LEU A 164 -8.16 -24.86 -4.09
N SER A 165 -9.13 -25.73 -3.75
CA SER A 165 -9.55 -26.82 -4.62
C SER A 165 -10.38 -26.32 -5.82
N ALA A 166 -10.22 -26.94 -7.00
CA ALA A 166 -11.05 -26.73 -8.17
C ALA A 166 -12.54 -26.89 -7.90
N GLU A 167 -12.93 -27.76 -6.98
CA GLU A 167 -14.33 -27.97 -6.57
C GLU A 167 -14.97 -26.72 -5.96
N HIS A 168 -14.17 -25.81 -5.44
CA HIS A 168 -14.62 -24.56 -4.83
C HIS A 168 -15.24 -23.58 -5.83
N VAL A 169 -15.09 -23.80 -7.14
CA VAL A 169 -15.62 -22.94 -8.21
C VAL A 169 -17.12 -22.67 -8.09
N ASN A 170 -17.88 -23.65 -7.59
CA ASN A 170 -19.32 -23.56 -7.48
C ASN A 170 -19.85 -23.05 -6.14
N ARG A 171 -18.98 -22.88 -5.14
CA ARG A 171 -19.35 -22.41 -3.80
C ARG A 171 -19.54 -20.89 -3.76
N TYR A 172 -20.23 -20.44 -2.72
CA TYR A 172 -20.44 -19.01 -2.45
C TYR A 172 -19.43 -18.49 -1.42
N PRO A 173 -19.10 -17.18 -1.40
CA PRO A 173 -18.14 -16.63 -0.45
C PRO A 173 -18.45 -16.92 1.02
N HIS A 174 -19.71 -16.97 1.42
CA HIS A 174 -20.11 -17.22 2.81
C HIS A 174 -19.78 -18.64 3.31
N GLU A 175 -19.47 -19.59 2.40
CA GLU A 175 -19.06 -20.96 2.73
C GLU A 175 -17.56 -21.10 3.04
N PHE A 176 -16.81 -19.99 3.02
CA PHE A 176 -15.37 -19.95 3.20
C PHE A 176 -14.96 -19.20 4.47
N SER A 177 -13.82 -19.59 5.06
CA SER A 177 -13.17 -18.82 6.12
C SER A 177 -12.66 -17.46 5.64
N GLY A 178 -12.31 -16.55 6.55
CA GLY A 178 -11.74 -15.25 6.23
C GLY A 178 -10.49 -15.35 5.35
N GLY A 179 -9.55 -16.23 5.71
CA GLY A 179 -8.33 -16.46 4.93
C GLY A 179 -8.59 -17.05 3.55
N GLN A 180 -9.53 -17.99 3.43
CA GLN A 180 -9.93 -18.52 2.13
C GLN A 180 -10.59 -17.45 1.24
N ARG A 181 -11.40 -16.56 1.81
CA ARG A 181 -11.97 -15.41 1.07
C ARG A 181 -10.87 -14.45 0.61
N GLN A 182 -9.86 -14.22 1.44
CA GLN A 182 -8.72 -13.40 1.04
C GLN A 182 -7.98 -14.02 -0.14
N ARG A 183 -7.73 -15.33 -0.11
CA ARG A 183 -7.14 -16.08 -1.23
C ARG A 183 -7.98 -15.96 -2.51
N ILE A 184 -9.32 -15.98 -2.42
CA ILE A 184 -10.22 -15.73 -3.55
C ILE A 184 -10.04 -14.30 -4.07
N GLY A 185 -9.87 -13.31 -3.18
CA GLY A 185 -9.57 -11.93 -3.54
C GLY A 185 -8.25 -11.78 -4.29
N VAL A 186 -7.20 -12.49 -3.84
CA VAL A 186 -5.91 -12.58 -4.52
C VAL A 186 -6.06 -13.23 -5.90
N ALA A 187 -6.73 -14.40 -6.00
CA ALA A 187 -6.99 -15.09 -7.27
C ALA A 187 -7.70 -14.17 -8.28
N ARG A 188 -8.68 -13.38 -7.82
CA ARG A 188 -9.38 -12.40 -8.66
C ARG A 188 -8.44 -11.29 -9.16
N ALA A 189 -7.56 -10.78 -8.31
CA ALA A 189 -6.59 -9.76 -8.70
C ALA A 189 -5.60 -10.29 -9.73
N LEU A 190 -5.16 -11.55 -9.62
CA LEU A 190 -4.23 -12.21 -10.53
C LEU A 190 -4.86 -12.68 -11.85
N ALA A 191 -6.18 -12.57 -12.00
CA ALA A 191 -6.90 -13.12 -13.15
C ALA A 191 -6.34 -12.63 -14.50
N LEU A 192 -5.99 -11.35 -14.57
CA LEU A 192 -5.50 -10.67 -15.78
C LEU A 192 -3.98 -10.65 -15.93
N ARG A 193 -3.22 -11.36 -15.07
CA ARG A 193 -1.75 -11.31 -15.00
C ARG A 193 -1.25 -9.86 -14.87
N PRO A 194 -1.58 -9.17 -13.78
CA PRO A 194 -1.19 -7.78 -13.60
C PRO A 194 0.31 -7.63 -13.43
N LYS A 195 0.84 -6.45 -13.77
CA LYS A 195 2.23 -6.06 -13.50
C LYS A 195 2.40 -5.47 -12.10
N LEU A 196 1.36 -4.80 -11.59
CA LEU A 196 1.32 -4.19 -10.27
C LEU A 196 0.08 -4.63 -9.49
N VAL A 197 0.30 -5.12 -8.27
CA VAL A 197 -0.76 -5.42 -7.32
C VAL A 197 -0.64 -4.51 -6.09
N ILE A 198 -1.69 -3.76 -5.80
CA ILE A 198 -1.78 -2.97 -4.56
C ILE A 198 -2.52 -3.81 -3.52
N ALA A 199 -1.84 -4.24 -2.48
CA ALA A 199 -2.41 -4.99 -1.37
C ALA A 199 -2.73 -4.04 -0.22
N ASP A 200 -3.99 -3.62 -0.09
CA ASP A 200 -4.46 -2.69 0.95
C ASP A 200 -4.86 -3.48 2.19
N GLU A 201 -3.96 -3.56 3.18
CA GLU A 201 -4.10 -4.31 4.43
C GLU A 201 -4.60 -5.77 4.24
N PRO A 202 -3.96 -6.56 3.37
CA PRO A 202 -4.52 -7.84 2.90
C PRO A 202 -4.65 -8.90 4.00
N VAL A 203 -4.09 -8.67 5.18
CA VAL A 203 -4.03 -9.64 6.29
C VAL A 203 -4.53 -9.10 7.62
N SER A 204 -5.03 -7.84 7.67
CA SER A 204 -5.39 -7.17 8.92
C SER A 204 -6.56 -7.84 9.67
N ALA A 205 -7.50 -8.43 8.94
CA ALA A 205 -8.69 -9.10 9.49
C ALA A 205 -8.49 -10.62 9.73
N LEU A 206 -7.25 -11.13 9.65
CA LEU A 206 -6.96 -12.55 9.75
C LEU A 206 -6.22 -12.90 11.05
N ASP A 207 -6.47 -14.12 11.54
CA ASP A 207 -5.73 -14.69 12.65
C ASP A 207 -4.25 -14.87 12.32
N VAL A 208 -3.36 -14.84 13.32
CA VAL A 208 -1.90 -14.82 13.15
C VAL A 208 -1.40 -15.95 12.25
N SER A 209 -1.88 -17.18 12.43
CA SER A 209 -1.46 -18.34 11.62
C SER A 209 -1.91 -18.25 10.16
N ILE A 210 -3.11 -17.76 9.94
CA ILE A 210 -3.66 -17.57 8.58
C ILE A 210 -2.98 -16.39 7.89
N ARG A 211 -2.63 -15.34 8.65
CA ARG A 211 -1.86 -14.19 8.17
C ARG A 211 -0.53 -14.62 7.55
N ALA A 212 0.25 -15.43 8.26
CA ALA A 212 1.53 -15.94 7.74
C ALA A 212 1.35 -16.73 6.43
N GLN A 213 0.30 -17.56 6.33
CA GLN A 213 0.03 -18.32 5.11
C GLN A 213 -0.33 -17.42 3.90
N VAL A 214 -1.03 -16.30 4.11
CA VAL A 214 -1.37 -15.37 3.02
C VAL A 214 -0.15 -14.54 2.63
N ILE A 215 0.71 -14.19 3.59
CA ILE A 215 1.96 -13.48 3.33
C ILE A 215 2.88 -14.35 2.48
N ASN A 216 3.16 -15.59 2.89
CA ASN A 216 3.99 -16.51 2.13
C ASN A 216 3.42 -16.73 0.72
N LEU A 217 2.10 -16.87 0.59
CA LEU A 217 1.47 -16.96 -0.74
C LEU A 217 1.76 -15.74 -1.63
N LEU A 218 1.74 -14.52 -1.09
CA LEU A 218 2.03 -13.31 -1.87
C LEU A 218 3.50 -13.21 -2.25
N ASP A 219 4.41 -13.69 -1.39
CA ASP A 219 5.85 -13.78 -1.62
C ASP A 219 6.16 -14.80 -2.72
N ASP A 220 5.65 -16.03 -2.58
CA ASP A 220 5.75 -17.09 -3.61
C ASP A 220 5.25 -16.59 -4.98
N LEU A 221 4.12 -15.86 -4.99
CA LEU A 221 3.54 -15.29 -6.21
C LEU A 221 4.39 -14.17 -6.81
N GLN A 222 5.14 -13.42 -6.00
CA GLN A 222 6.08 -12.42 -6.49
C GLN A 222 7.23 -13.09 -7.23
N ASP A 223 7.81 -14.12 -6.61
CA ASP A 223 8.94 -14.86 -7.19
C ASP A 223 8.55 -15.61 -8.46
N ASP A 224 7.40 -16.30 -8.44
CA ASP A 224 6.94 -17.14 -9.55
C ASP A 224 6.47 -16.33 -10.77
N LEU A 225 5.86 -15.15 -10.53
CA LEU A 225 5.20 -14.37 -11.58
C LEU A 225 5.87 -13.01 -11.86
N GLY A 226 6.95 -12.67 -11.17
CA GLY A 226 7.66 -11.39 -11.32
C GLY A 226 6.78 -10.17 -10.97
N LEU A 227 5.89 -10.32 -10.00
CA LEU A 227 4.92 -9.27 -9.63
C LEU A 227 5.60 -8.10 -8.94
N THR A 228 5.07 -6.91 -9.16
CA THR A 228 5.41 -5.71 -8.39
C THR A 228 4.31 -5.45 -7.38
N TYR A 229 4.69 -5.09 -6.15
CA TYR A 229 3.71 -4.83 -5.09
C TYR A 229 3.81 -3.42 -4.50
N ILE A 230 2.66 -2.85 -4.14
CA ILE A 230 2.56 -1.86 -3.07
C ILE A 230 1.82 -2.55 -1.91
N PHE A 231 2.54 -2.83 -0.84
CA PHE A 231 2.02 -3.56 0.31
C PHE A 231 1.70 -2.61 1.45
N ILE A 232 0.43 -2.39 1.74
CA ILE A 232 -0.02 -1.51 2.81
C ILE A 232 -0.32 -2.33 4.05
N ALA A 233 0.31 -2.00 5.18
CA ALA A 233 -0.03 -2.57 6.47
C ALA A 233 0.18 -1.54 7.58
N HIS A 234 -0.44 -1.80 8.73
CA HIS A 234 -0.16 -1.09 9.98
C HIS A 234 0.86 -1.83 10.85
N ASP A 235 1.10 -3.12 10.56
CA ASP A 235 2.05 -3.97 11.26
C ASP A 235 3.42 -3.94 10.55
N LEU A 236 4.35 -3.23 11.16
CA LEU A 236 5.72 -3.11 10.65
C LEU A 236 6.43 -4.47 10.59
N GLY A 237 6.17 -5.38 11.53
CA GLY A 237 6.77 -6.71 11.54
C GLY A 237 6.48 -7.50 10.25
N VAL A 238 5.25 -7.39 9.76
CA VAL A 238 4.84 -8.00 8.48
C VAL A 238 5.55 -7.35 7.29
N VAL A 239 5.57 -6.02 7.26
CA VAL A 239 6.13 -5.26 6.13
C VAL A 239 7.63 -5.50 5.97
N ARG A 240 8.35 -5.73 7.07
CA ARG A 240 9.78 -6.04 7.03
C ARG A 240 10.09 -7.27 6.16
N HIS A 241 9.26 -8.30 6.25
CA HIS A 241 9.52 -9.57 5.55
C HIS A 241 9.22 -9.54 4.05
N VAL A 242 8.25 -8.72 3.65
CA VAL A 242 7.74 -8.72 2.26
C VAL A 242 8.20 -7.53 1.43
N SER A 243 8.94 -6.59 2.00
CA SER A 243 9.25 -5.34 1.31
C SER A 243 10.73 -5.14 1.07
N ASP A 244 11.09 -4.73 -0.15
CA ASP A 244 12.43 -4.27 -0.49
C ASP A 244 12.70 -2.87 0.07
N ARG A 245 11.70 -1.99 -0.04
CA ARG A 245 11.72 -0.63 0.48
C ARG A 245 10.46 -0.33 1.25
N ILE A 246 10.57 0.57 2.23
CA ILE A 246 9.43 0.98 3.05
C ILE A 246 9.29 2.50 2.99
N ALA A 247 8.05 2.95 2.73
CA ALA A 247 7.64 4.34 2.83
C ALA A 247 6.78 4.52 4.08
N VAL A 248 7.19 5.42 4.96
CA VAL A 248 6.47 5.76 6.20
C VAL A 248 5.61 6.99 5.96
N MET A 249 4.30 6.84 6.19
CA MET A 249 3.33 7.91 5.94
C MET A 249 2.76 8.45 7.24
N TYR A 250 2.79 9.77 7.39
CA TYR A 250 2.19 10.50 8.50
C TYR A 250 1.32 11.66 7.99
N LEU A 251 0.07 11.71 8.42
CA LEU A 251 -0.90 12.78 8.16
C LEU A 251 -0.88 13.26 6.68
N GLY A 252 -0.98 12.33 5.73
CA GLY A 252 -1.06 12.61 4.30
C GLY A 252 0.28 12.79 3.58
N LYS A 253 1.42 12.71 4.28
CA LYS A 253 2.76 12.87 3.70
C LYS A 253 3.63 11.66 3.93
N ILE A 254 4.56 11.39 3.00
CA ILE A 254 5.66 10.47 3.25
C ILE A 254 6.73 11.24 4.03
N VAL A 255 7.11 10.69 5.18
CA VAL A 255 8.11 11.29 6.08
C VAL A 255 9.47 10.59 6.01
N GLU A 256 9.48 9.33 5.58
CA GLU A 256 10.71 8.55 5.38
C GLU A 256 10.50 7.49 4.31
N ILE A 257 11.50 7.25 3.44
CA ILE A 257 11.57 6.12 2.50
C ILE A 257 12.98 5.54 2.61
N SER A 258 13.08 4.23 2.79
CA SER A 258 14.38 3.56 2.93
C SER A 258 14.31 2.12 2.45
N PRO A 259 15.42 1.48 2.07
CA PRO A 259 15.53 0.03 2.05
C PRO A 259 15.03 -0.56 3.37
N ALA A 260 14.30 -1.67 3.32
CA ALA A 260 13.61 -2.22 4.49
C ALA A 260 14.58 -2.47 5.66
N GLU A 261 15.67 -3.19 5.45
CA GLU A 261 16.64 -3.50 6.49
C GLU A 261 17.21 -2.23 7.15
N GLU A 262 17.56 -1.23 6.34
CA GLU A 262 18.11 0.01 6.84
C GLU A 262 17.11 0.82 7.69
N LEU A 263 15.83 0.81 7.32
CA LEU A 263 14.80 1.48 8.10
C LEU A 263 14.69 0.91 9.52
N TYR A 264 14.82 -0.42 9.66
CA TYR A 264 14.73 -1.09 10.97
C TYR A 264 15.98 -0.91 11.80
N GLU A 265 17.16 -0.90 11.17
CA GLU A 265 18.42 -0.73 11.87
C GLU A 265 18.71 0.73 12.24
N ARG A 266 18.34 1.66 11.36
CA ARG A 266 18.74 3.08 11.42
C ARG A 266 17.61 4.01 10.99
N PRO A 267 16.47 4.02 11.70
CA PRO A 267 15.42 4.99 11.41
C PRO A 267 15.95 6.41 11.59
N VAL A 268 15.62 7.28 10.65
CA VAL A 268 16.11 8.66 10.60
C VAL A 268 15.04 9.66 11.06
N HIS A 269 13.78 9.36 10.81
CA HIS A 269 12.68 10.22 11.24
C HIS A 269 12.18 9.81 12.63
N PRO A 270 12.01 10.73 13.59
CA PRO A 270 11.55 10.42 14.96
C PRO A 270 10.21 9.69 15.03
N TYR A 271 9.32 9.88 14.06
CA TYR A 271 8.08 9.12 13.96
C TYR A 271 8.32 7.65 13.63
N THR A 272 9.25 7.36 12.72
CA THR A 272 9.65 5.99 12.38
C THR A 272 10.26 5.27 13.57
N GLU A 273 11.13 5.97 14.32
CA GLU A 273 11.71 5.46 15.56
C GLU A 273 10.61 5.06 16.56
N ALA A 274 9.61 5.94 16.75
CA ALA A 274 8.50 5.66 17.66
C ALA A 274 7.65 4.47 17.19
N LEU A 275 7.34 4.38 15.89
CA LEU A 275 6.61 3.23 15.32
C LEU A 275 7.37 1.93 15.52
N LEU A 276 8.68 1.91 15.23
CA LEU A 276 9.52 0.74 15.39
C LEU A 276 9.67 0.33 16.86
N SER A 277 9.68 1.28 17.79
CA SER A 277 9.75 0.99 19.21
C SER A 277 8.53 0.22 19.75
N ALA A 278 7.40 0.33 19.06
CA ALA A 278 6.15 -0.36 19.41
C ALA A 278 6.04 -1.78 18.82
N VAL A 279 6.96 -2.17 17.92
CA VAL A 279 6.97 -3.52 17.33
C VAL A 279 7.41 -4.54 18.39
N PRO A 280 6.62 -5.58 18.70
CA PRO A 280 7.01 -6.61 19.63
C PRO A 280 8.26 -7.35 19.15
N VAL A 281 9.22 -7.57 20.07
CA VAL A 281 10.39 -8.40 19.81
C VAL A 281 10.09 -9.79 20.36
N PRO A 282 10.30 -10.86 19.59
CA PRO A 282 10.03 -12.24 20.06
C PRO A 282 10.88 -12.67 21.25
N ASP A 283 12.04 -12.04 21.45
CA ASP A 283 12.96 -12.32 22.56
C ASP A 283 12.51 -11.58 23.83
N PRO A 284 12.13 -12.28 24.92
CA PRO A 284 11.68 -11.68 26.16
C PRO A 284 12.72 -10.80 26.84
N ASP A 285 14.02 -11.17 26.76
CA ASP A 285 15.12 -10.42 27.39
C ASP A 285 15.40 -9.11 26.66
N LEU A 286 15.37 -9.14 25.33
CA LEU A 286 15.48 -7.93 24.51
C LEU A 286 14.23 -7.06 24.63
N SER A 287 13.05 -7.67 24.74
CA SER A 287 11.77 -6.95 24.93
C SER A 287 11.75 -6.18 26.26
N ALA A 288 12.28 -6.77 27.35
CA ALA A 288 12.35 -6.14 28.67
C ALA A 288 13.32 -4.94 28.72
N GLN A 289 14.35 -4.93 27.85
CA GLN A 289 15.33 -3.85 27.78
C GLN A 289 14.89 -2.69 26.85
N ARG A 290 13.90 -2.92 26.00
CA ARG A 290 13.45 -1.96 25.00
C ARG A 290 12.44 -0.99 25.62
N GLN A 291 12.78 0.29 25.63
CA GLN A 291 11.84 1.33 26.05
C GLN A 291 10.93 1.68 24.88
N GLN A 292 9.64 1.42 25.02
CA GLN A 292 8.64 1.86 24.07
C GLN A 292 8.52 3.39 24.12
N ILE A 293 8.63 4.04 22.96
CA ILE A 293 8.42 5.48 22.82
C ILE A 293 6.92 5.73 22.71
N VAL A 294 6.33 6.25 23.77
CA VAL A 294 4.92 6.66 23.76
C VAL A 294 4.83 8.04 23.14
N LEU A 295 4.10 8.13 22.01
CA LEU A 295 3.83 9.41 21.38
C LEU A 295 2.77 10.17 22.19
N GLU A 296 3.12 11.33 22.70
CA GLU A 296 2.21 12.18 23.46
C GLU A 296 1.22 12.93 22.54
N GLY A 297 0.02 13.13 23.03
CA GLY A 297 -1.05 13.86 22.35
C GLY A 297 -1.75 13.08 21.23
N ASP A 298 -2.87 13.62 20.77
CA ASP A 298 -3.70 13.04 19.71
C ASP A 298 -3.08 13.30 18.33
N VAL A 299 -3.45 12.45 17.36
CA VAL A 299 -3.11 12.68 15.94
C VAL A 299 -3.81 13.96 15.48
N PRO A 300 -3.07 14.96 14.95
CA PRO A 300 -3.68 16.19 14.49
C PRO A 300 -4.70 15.95 13.37
N SER A 301 -5.69 16.85 13.28
CA SER A 301 -6.75 16.72 12.28
C SER A 301 -6.21 16.92 10.85
N PRO A 302 -6.53 16.04 9.90
CA PRO A 302 -6.17 16.22 8.49
C PRO A 302 -6.98 17.36 7.82
N ILE A 303 -7.94 17.95 8.51
CA ILE A 303 -8.70 19.13 8.05
C ILE A 303 -7.88 20.42 8.24
N SER A 304 -7.16 20.51 9.34
CA SER A 304 -6.26 21.63 9.66
C SER A 304 -4.90 21.05 10.10
N PRO A 305 -4.09 20.56 9.15
CA PRO A 305 -2.80 20.00 9.48
C PRO A 305 -1.89 21.07 10.10
N PRO A 306 -1.01 20.70 11.05
CA PRO A 306 -0.03 21.63 11.62
C PRO A 306 0.81 22.30 10.54
N SER A 307 1.21 23.55 10.77
CA SER A 307 2.19 24.26 9.95
C SER A 307 3.57 23.63 10.08
N GLY A 308 4.43 23.82 9.10
CA GLY A 308 5.78 23.24 9.10
C GLY A 308 5.77 21.71 9.08
N CYS A 309 6.61 21.08 9.90
CA CYS A 309 6.64 19.63 10.04
C CYS A 309 5.34 19.14 10.69
N ARG A 310 4.57 18.28 10.00
CA ARG A 310 3.28 17.79 10.51
C ARG A 310 3.38 16.98 11.81
N PHE A 311 4.55 16.40 12.05
CA PHE A 311 4.81 15.61 13.25
C PHE A 311 5.25 16.46 14.45
N HIS A 312 5.59 17.75 14.28
CA HIS A 312 6.16 18.58 15.34
C HIS A 312 5.34 18.60 16.66
N PRO A 313 3.99 18.54 16.68
CA PRO A 313 3.24 18.57 17.94
C PRO A 313 3.45 17.31 18.80
N ARG A 314 3.91 16.20 18.22
CA ARG A 314 4.13 14.91 18.90
C ARG A 314 5.62 14.51 18.90
N CYS A 315 6.49 15.37 18.36
CA CYS A 315 7.92 15.09 18.23
C CYS A 315 8.71 15.58 19.45
N ARG A 316 9.35 14.68 20.16
CA ARG A 316 10.21 15.01 21.31
C ARG A 316 11.49 15.80 20.94
N TYR A 317 11.83 15.84 19.65
CA TYR A 317 12.98 16.59 19.12
C TYR A 317 12.56 17.90 18.44
N ALA A 318 11.30 18.31 18.55
CA ALA A 318 10.78 19.48 17.87
C ALA A 318 11.44 20.78 18.38
N THR A 319 11.81 21.64 17.44
CA THR A 319 12.32 23.00 17.69
C THR A 319 11.45 24.01 16.95
N ASP A 320 11.75 25.31 17.06
CA ASP A 320 10.92 26.36 16.46
C ASP A 320 10.89 26.29 14.93
N ILE A 321 11.96 25.86 14.27
CA ILE A 321 11.95 25.66 12.81
C ILE A 321 10.91 24.63 12.38
N CYS A 322 10.69 23.57 13.19
CA CYS A 322 9.72 22.54 12.89
C CYS A 322 8.27 23.06 12.88
N LYS A 323 8.01 24.18 13.55
CA LYS A 323 6.66 24.80 13.60
C LYS A 323 6.35 25.66 12.39
N VAL A 324 7.41 26.17 11.71
CA VAL A 324 7.24 27.21 10.67
C VAL A 324 7.65 26.73 9.28
N GLU A 325 8.63 25.82 9.19
CA GLU A 325 9.16 25.33 7.92
C GLU A 325 8.84 23.86 7.71
N GLU A 326 8.32 23.52 6.52
CA GLU A 326 8.06 22.14 6.12
C GLU A 326 9.35 21.47 5.64
N PRO A 327 9.81 20.38 6.32
CA PRO A 327 10.99 19.67 5.88
C PRO A 327 10.74 18.93 4.56
N GLN A 328 11.70 19.02 3.65
CA GLN A 328 11.64 18.30 2.39
C GLN A 328 12.19 16.88 2.55
N LEU A 329 11.67 15.95 1.74
CA LEU A 329 12.17 14.57 1.67
C LEU A 329 13.52 14.58 0.95
N THR A 330 14.61 14.47 1.72
CA THR A 330 15.98 14.56 1.22
C THR A 330 16.80 13.35 1.61
N LEU A 331 17.86 13.06 0.81
CA LEU A 331 18.75 11.93 1.05
C LEU A 331 19.43 12.03 2.44
N ARG A 332 19.42 10.94 3.19
CA ARG A 332 20.03 10.81 4.52
C ARG A 332 20.81 9.50 4.60
N GLY A 333 22.13 9.58 4.68
CA GLY A 333 22.96 8.39 4.80
C GLY A 333 23.19 7.67 3.48
N SER A 334 22.77 6.41 3.36
CA SER A 334 22.99 5.56 2.19
C SER A 334 22.12 5.93 0.99
N ALA A 335 22.47 5.39 -0.19
CA ALA A 335 21.69 5.57 -1.40
C ALA A 335 20.27 4.99 -1.23
N GLY A 336 19.26 5.84 -1.41
CA GLY A 336 17.83 5.43 -1.31
C GLY A 336 17.17 5.69 0.05
N HIS A 337 17.93 6.12 1.08
CA HIS A 337 17.33 6.52 2.36
C HIS A 337 16.99 8.01 2.36
N LEU A 338 15.72 8.33 2.29
CA LEU A 338 15.16 9.68 2.25
C LEU A 338 14.35 9.95 3.51
N ALA A 339 14.52 11.13 4.13
CA ALA A 339 13.69 11.55 5.26
C ALA A 339 13.39 13.06 5.25
N ALA A 340 12.14 13.40 5.65
CA ALA A 340 11.64 14.76 5.79
C ALA A 340 11.74 15.22 7.25
N CYS A 341 12.95 15.56 7.71
CA CYS A 341 13.19 15.96 9.09
C CYS A 341 14.26 17.05 9.16
N HIS A 342 14.05 18.09 9.99
CA HIS A 342 15.06 19.12 10.29
C HIS A 342 16.13 18.60 11.24
N HIS A 343 15.76 17.63 12.10
CA HIS A 343 16.64 16.99 13.09
C HIS A 343 16.65 15.47 12.88
N PRO A 344 17.29 15.00 11.77
CA PRO A 344 17.37 13.57 11.51
C PRO A 344 18.13 12.88 12.64
N LEU A 345 17.61 11.74 13.07
CA LEU A 345 18.26 10.92 14.07
C LEU A 345 19.61 10.44 13.51
N SER A 346 20.67 10.64 14.27
CA SER A 346 21.95 10.01 14.02
C SER A 346 22.09 8.82 14.95
N VAL A 347 22.70 7.76 14.46
CA VAL A 347 22.95 6.55 15.26
C VAL A 347 23.73 6.97 16.52
N GLY A 348 23.08 6.94 17.69
CA GLY A 348 23.73 7.16 18.99
C GLY A 348 23.59 8.54 19.66
N THR A 349 22.75 9.45 19.13
CA THR A 349 22.51 10.72 19.85
C THR A 349 21.31 10.61 20.77
N ALA A 350 21.55 10.78 22.07
CA ALA A 350 20.51 11.03 23.05
C ALA A 350 19.74 12.34 22.72
N PRO A 351 18.45 12.48 23.05
CA PRO A 351 17.71 13.72 22.85
C PRO A 351 18.41 14.90 23.57
N PRO A 352 18.35 16.10 23.01
CA PRO A 352 18.89 17.28 23.68
C PRO A 352 18.22 17.46 25.04
N GLU A 353 18.99 17.75 26.08
CA GLU A 353 18.55 17.86 27.48
C GLU A 353 17.44 18.90 27.75
N SER A 354 17.07 19.72 26.76
CA SER A 354 16.09 20.78 26.92
C SER A 354 14.62 20.34 26.97
N ALA A 355 14.32 19.04 26.78
CA ALA A 355 12.94 18.54 26.85
C ALA A 355 12.57 17.91 28.22
N ALA A 356 13.52 17.80 29.16
CA ALA A 356 13.30 17.14 30.46
C ALA A 356 12.98 18.10 31.62
N ALA A 357 12.82 19.39 31.38
CA ALA A 357 12.62 20.39 32.44
C ALA A 357 11.25 21.04 32.34
N VAL A 358 10.17 20.32 32.49
CA VAL A 358 8.86 20.84 33.02
C VAL A 358 8.01 19.66 33.51
N VAL A 359 8.44 18.92 34.51
CA VAL A 359 7.53 18.21 35.45
C VAL A 359 8.27 17.96 36.77
N THR A 360 8.55 19.02 37.49
CA THR A 360 8.68 18.98 38.97
C THR A 360 8.39 20.38 39.45
N GLY A 361 7.20 20.56 40.01
CA GLY A 361 6.87 21.84 40.71
C GLY A 361 5.41 22.01 40.99
N GLN A 362 4.98 21.44 42.12
CA GLN A 362 3.84 21.80 42.97
C GLN A 362 2.48 21.27 42.56
#